data_f83e3725d0e7c8e7a0da0b48be6630a0
#
_entry.id   f83e3725d0e7c8e7a0da0b48be6630a0
#
_cell.length_a   1.000
_cell.length_b   1.000
_cell.length_c   1.000
_cell.angle_alpha   90.00
_cell.angle_beta   90.00
_cell.angle_gamma   90.00
#
_symmetry.space_group_name_H-M   'P 1'
#
loop_
_entity.id
_entity.type
_entity.pdbx_description
1 polymer ?
#
loop_
_entity_poly.entity_id
_entity_poly.type
_entity_poly.pdbx_seq_one_letter_code
_entity_poly.pdbx_strand_id
1 'polypeptide(L)'
;MRETAFAALLFAATGLAQTTPPASPVFRTGVLHDGYNPALPTLFLIGDSTVKNSWDTGGDGLWGWGRPLTAYFDTARINVENQALGGTSSRSYIAAGHWERDLALIRAGDFVMMQFGHNDNGPAGALRGNGDETEERTGRGGQTEAVHSYGWYIRKYIADTKAKGAVPIVCSLIPRNDWTDGKVHRATDSFGAWAEEAAKQGGAFFIDLNNLIADRYDKLGQEAVKPFFPKEHTHTGWEGALLNAQCVVEGIKGLKDLALNQYWSAHPDPRKPEPPPVR
;
A
#
# COMPACT_ATOMS: atom_id res chain seq x y z
N MET A 1 -86.46 -16.34 -10.23
CA MET A 1 -85.14 -16.23 -10.94
C MET A 1 -84.50 -14.94 -10.49
N ARG A 2 -83.50 -15.03 -9.65
CA ARG A 2 -82.66 -13.88 -9.17
C ARG A 2 -81.26 -14.13 -9.65
N GLU A 3 -80.77 -13.29 -10.53
CA GLU A 3 -79.39 -13.29 -11.00
C GLU A 3 -78.50 -12.60 -9.96
N THR A 4 -77.55 -13.29 -9.53
CA THR A 4 -76.48 -12.78 -8.64
C THR A 4 -75.25 -12.43 -9.49
N ALA A 5 -74.95 -11.14 -9.59
CA ALA A 5 -73.73 -10.63 -10.25
C ALA A 5 -72.51 -10.79 -9.32
N PHE A 6 -71.48 -11.48 -9.80
CA PHE A 6 -70.22 -11.56 -9.16
C PHE A 6 -69.30 -10.38 -9.63
N ALA A 7 -68.96 -9.49 -8.71
CA ALA A 7 -67.95 -8.45 -8.97
C ALA A 7 -66.57 -9.01 -8.70
N ALA A 8 -65.73 -9.06 -9.73
CA ALA A 8 -64.32 -9.42 -9.60
C ALA A 8 -63.52 -8.17 -9.21
N LEU A 9 -62.90 -8.20 -8.00
CA LEU A 9 -61.91 -7.21 -7.59
C LEU A 9 -60.55 -7.57 -8.21
N LEU A 10 -60.05 -6.71 -9.11
CA LEU A 10 -58.67 -6.74 -9.56
C LEU A 10 -57.80 -6.07 -8.48
N PHE A 11 -56.91 -6.83 -7.84
CA PHE A 11 -55.80 -6.31 -7.05
C PHE A 11 -54.65 -5.94 -7.98
N ALA A 12 -54.40 -4.66 -8.15
CA ALA A 12 -53.19 -4.18 -8.79
C ALA A 12 -52.00 -4.35 -7.80
N ALA A 13 -51.12 -5.30 -8.05
CA ALA A 13 -49.87 -5.45 -7.33
C ALA A 13 -48.90 -4.36 -7.80
N THR A 14 -48.71 -3.31 -6.99
CA THR A 14 -47.63 -2.35 -7.16
C THR A 14 -46.31 -3.02 -6.76
N GLY A 15 -45.55 -3.48 -7.77
CA GLY A 15 -44.20 -3.99 -7.58
C GLY A 15 -43.27 -2.86 -7.10
N LEU A 16 -42.90 -2.88 -5.83
CA LEU A 16 -41.79 -2.10 -5.33
C LEU A 16 -40.51 -2.63 -5.99
N ALA A 17 -39.95 -1.84 -6.90
CA ALA A 17 -38.62 -2.11 -7.43
C ALA A 17 -37.61 -2.13 -6.26
N GLN A 18 -37.09 -3.31 -5.93
CA GLN A 18 -36.00 -3.44 -5.00
C GLN A 18 -34.75 -2.80 -5.65
N THR A 19 -34.42 -1.59 -5.23
CA THR A 19 -33.12 -0.98 -5.54
C THR A 19 -32.07 -1.80 -4.81
N THR A 20 -31.34 -2.66 -5.53
CA THR A 20 -30.12 -3.28 -5.02
C THR A 20 -29.19 -2.16 -4.57
N PRO A 21 -28.70 -2.20 -3.30
CA PRO A 21 -27.72 -1.22 -2.86
C PRO A 21 -26.51 -1.30 -3.81
N PRO A 22 -25.86 -0.16 -4.13
CA PRO A 22 -24.66 -0.16 -4.96
C PRO A 22 -23.65 -1.11 -4.33
N ALA A 23 -23.11 -2.03 -5.14
CA ALA A 23 -22.10 -2.97 -4.70
C ALA A 23 -20.97 -2.16 -4.06
N SER A 24 -20.60 -2.50 -2.82
CA SER A 24 -19.43 -1.90 -2.18
C SER A 24 -18.27 -1.94 -3.13
N PRO A 25 -17.55 -0.83 -3.31
CA PRO A 25 -16.43 -0.80 -4.24
C PRO A 25 -15.41 -1.86 -3.82
N VAL A 26 -15.20 -2.83 -4.69
CA VAL A 26 -14.21 -3.88 -4.47
C VAL A 26 -12.84 -3.24 -4.69
N PHE A 27 -12.03 -3.14 -3.65
CA PHE A 27 -10.62 -2.75 -3.77
C PHE A 27 -9.93 -3.74 -4.72
N ARG A 28 -9.46 -3.23 -5.85
CA ARG A 28 -8.81 -4.06 -6.87
C ARG A 28 -7.37 -3.61 -7.04
N THR A 29 -6.45 -4.56 -6.91
CA THR A 29 -5.08 -4.46 -7.42
C THR A 29 -5.06 -4.99 -8.86
N GLY A 30 -3.99 -4.74 -9.59
CA GLY A 30 -3.88 -5.18 -10.98
C GLY A 30 -4.71 -4.32 -11.96
N VAL A 31 -5.04 -3.07 -11.59
CA VAL A 31 -5.69 -2.09 -12.46
C VAL A 31 -4.76 -0.90 -12.62
N LEU A 32 -4.48 -0.53 -13.86
CA LEU A 32 -3.64 0.62 -14.18
C LEU A 32 -4.48 1.89 -14.18
N HIS A 33 -3.84 3.04 -13.86
CA HIS A 33 -4.52 4.32 -13.83
C HIS A 33 -4.91 4.81 -15.24
N ASP A 34 -5.91 5.69 -15.31
CA ASP A 34 -6.25 6.39 -16.56
C ASP A 34 -5.06 7.25 -17.00
N GLY A 35 -4.57 7.03 -18.22
CA GLY A 35 -3.36 7.70 -18.74
C GLY A 35 -2.08 6.87 -18.65
N TYR A 36 -2.14 5.62 -18.17
CA TYR A 36 -1.00 4.70 -18.24
C TYR A 36 -0.47 4.58 -19.68
N ASN A 37 0.83 4.77 -19.83
CA ASN A 37 1.51 4.64 -21.13
C ASN A 37 2.31 3.32 -21.20
N PRO A 38 1.88 2.32 -21.97
CA PRO A 38 2.56 1.03 -22.04
C PRO A 38 3.96 1.08 -22.70
N ALA A 39 4.34 2.20 -23.30
CA ALA A 39 5.69 2.37 -23.88
C ALA A 39 6.73 2.81 -22.86
N LEU A 40 6.31 3.24 -21.66
CA LEU A 40 7.20 3.70 -20.60
C LEU A 40 7.46 2.59 -19.57
N PRO A 41 8.62 2.62 -18.87
CA PRO A 41 8.79 1.81 -17.67
C PRO A 41 7.83 2.27 -16.57
N THR A 42 7.60 1.42 -15.59
CA THR A 42 6.65 1.66 -14.51
C THR A 42 7.31 1.47 -13.16
N LEU A 43 7.07 2.40 -12.23
CA LEU A 43 7.31 2.22 -10.80
C LEU A 43 6.02 1.71 -10.16
N PHE A 44 5.97 0.44 -9.81
CA PHE A 44 4.89 -0.14 -9.00
C PHE A 44 5.20 0.06 -7.51
N LEU A 45 4.22 0.59 -6.77
CA LEU A 45 4.25 0.68 -5.32
C LEU A 45 3.31 -0.39 -4.76
N ILE A 46 3.81 -1.29 -3.94
CA ILE A 46 3.01 -2.29 -3.21
C ILE A 46 3.19 -2.13 -1.70
N GLY A 47 2.18 -2.49 -0.93
CA GLY A 47 2.23 -2.32 0.52
C GLY A 47 0.85 -2.21 1.14
N ASP A 48 0.83 -1.64 2.34
CA ASP A 48 -0.36 -1.48 3.16
C ASP A 48 -0.97 -0.05 3.10
N SER A 49 -1.82 0.29 4.08
CA SER A 49 -2.49 1.60 4.18
C SER A 49 -1.55 2.78 4.34
N THR A 50 -0.32 2.58 4.78
CA THR A 50 0.65 3.66 4.94
C THR A 50 1.30 4.06 3.61
N VAL A 51 1.26 3.17 2.61
CA VAL A 51 1.63 3.46 1.21
C VAL A 51 0.43 4.03 0.44
N LYS A 52 -0.77 3.42 0.61
CA LYS A 52 -2.02 3.88 0.01
C LYS A 52 -3.17 3.76 1.00
N ASN A 53 -3.67 4.89 1.49
CA ASN A 53 -4.85 4.87 2.34
C ASN A 53 -6.12 4.93 1.49
N SER A 54 -7.07 4.02 1.78
CA SER A 54 -8.35 3.94 1.06
C SER A 54 -8.15 4.02 -0.46
N TRP A 55 -8.82 4.97 -1.11
CA TRP A 55 -8.78 5.19 -2.56
C TRP A 55 -7.75 6.24 -2.99
N ASP A 56 -6.87 6.70 -2.10
CA ASP A 56 -6.04 7.89 -2.31
C ASP A 56 -6.86 9.17 -2.63
N THR A 57 -8.06 9.26 -2.08
CA THR A 57 -8.94 10.43 -2.27
C THR A 57 -8.93 11.36 -1.06
N GLY A 58 -8.38 10.90 0.07
CA GLY A 58 -8.38 11.65 1.33
C GLY A 58 -9.77 11.90 1.90
N GLY A 59 -10.80 11.13 1.47
CA GLY A 59 -12.19 11.30 1.89
C GLY A 59 -12.41 11.12 3.40
N ASP A 60 -11.48 10.42 4.07
CA ASP A 60 -11.41 10.25 5.52
C ASP A 60 -10.32 11.10 6.20
N GLY A 61 -9.64 11.95 5.44
CA GLY A 61 -8.53 12.81 5.88
C GLY A 61 -7.18 12.11 5.97
N LEU A 62 -7.11 10.81 5.64
CA LEU A 62 -5.89 10.02 5.73
C LEU A 62 -5.27 9.80 4.34
N TRP A 63 -3.92 9.74 4.30
CA TRP A 63 -3.14 9.59 3.07
C TRP A 63 -1.95 8.66 3.29
N GLY A 64 -1.65 7.83 2.30
CA GLY A 64 -0.39 7.10 2.23
C GLY A 64 0.69 7.90 1.50
N TRP A 65 1.98 7.62 1.79
CA TRP A 65 3.11 8.34 1.20
C TRP A 65 3.23 8.11 -0.33
N GLY A 66 2.66 7.03 -0.86
CA GLY A 66 2.69 6.75 -2.29
C GLY A 66 1.97 7.79 -3.13
N ARG A 67 0.93 8.45 -2.57
CA ARG A 67 0.18 9.47 -3.32
C ARG A 67 1.01 10.72 -3.63
N PRO A 68 1.60 11.42 -2.65
CA PRO A 68 2.46 12.58 -2.95
C PRO A 68 3.76 12.20 -3.68
N LEU A 69 4.25 10.96 -3.56
CA LEU A 69 5.47 10.51 -4.22
C LEU A 69 5.39 10.64 -5.74
N THR A 70 4.23 10.36 -6.35
CA THR A 70 4.04 10.42 -7.83
C THR A 70 4.48 11.76 -8.41
N ALA A 71 4.24 12.88 -7.71
CA ALA A 71 4.57 14.21 -8.18
C ALA A 71 6.08 14.51 -8.29
N TYR A 72 6.92 13.66 -7.71
CA TYR A 72 8.38 13.80 -7.82
C TYR A 72 8.96 13.16 -9.06
N PHE A 73 8.20 12.36 -9.80
CA PHE A 73 8.64 11.71 -11.04
C PHE A 73 8.14 12.46 -12.27
N ASP A 74 8.93 12.37 -13.35
CA ASP A 74 8.55 12.87 -14.67
C ASP A 74 7.62 11.85 -15.36
N THR A 75 6.31 12.08 -15.26
CA THR A 75 5.28 11.20 -15.82
C THR A 75 5.27 11.11 -17.34
N ALA A 76 6.03 11.96 -18.04
CA ALA A 76 6.28 11.80 -19.47
C ALA A 76 7.33 10.70 -19.78
N ARG A 77 8.06 10.23 -18.77
CA ARG A 77 9.18 9.28 -18.91
C ARG A 77 9.02 8.00 -18.09
N ILE A 78 8.15 7.98 -17.09
CA ILE A 78 7.87 6.82 -16.24
C ILE A 78 6.41 6.85 -15.74
N ASN A 79 5.75 5.70 -15.73
CA ASN A 79 4.49 5.56 -15.01
C ASN A 79 4.74 5.34 -13.52
N VAL A 80 3.83 5.79 -12.67
CA VAL A 80 3.82 5.46 -11.22
C VAL A 80 2.48 4.86 -10.87
N GLU A 81 2.48 3.57 -10.50
CA GLU A 81 1.28 2.77 -10.20
C GLU A 81 1.24 2.40 -8.73
N ASN A 82 0.38 3.05 -7.97
CA ASN A 82 0.20 2.71 -6.56
C ASN A 82 -0.82 1.58 -6.40
N GLN A 83 -0.34 0.34 -6.34
CA GLN A 83 -1.12 -0.89 -6.17
C GLN A 83 -1.28 -1.30 -4.70
N ALA A 84 -0.66 -0.57 -3.76
CA ALA A 84 -0.79 -0.86 -2.33
C ALA A 84 -2.25 -0.90 -1.87
N LEU A 85 -2.55 -1.68 -0.83
CA LEU A 85 -3.90 -1.90 -0.34
C LEU A 85 -3.95 -1.86 1.19
N GLY A 86 -4.79 -0.97 1.72
CA GLY A 86 -4.98 -0.82 3.16
C GLY A 86 -5.39 -2.11 3.85
N GLY A 87 -4.84 -2.36 5.05
CA GLY A 87 -5.12 -3.53 5.86
C GLY A 87 -4.37 -4.81 5.46
N THR A 88 -3.60 -4.81 4.37
CA THR A 88 -2.83 -5.98 3.96
C THR A 88 -1.50 -6.09 4.73
N SER A 89 -1.10 -7.34 4.98
CA SER A 89 0.24 -7.73 5.44
C SER A 89 1.07 -8.28 4.28
N SER A 90 2.36 -8.51 4.49
CA SER A 90 3.22 -9.17 3.50
C SER A 90 2.66 -10.52 3.04
N ARG A 91 2.06 -11.30 3.96
CA ARG A 91 1.37 -12.56 3.66
C ARG A 91 0.03 -12.35 2.97
N SER A 92 -0.87 -11.56 3.56
CA SER A 92 -2.26 -11.47 3.08
C SER A 92 -2.38 -10.84 1.69
N TYR A 93 -1.43 -10.00 1.28
CA TYR A 93 -1.36 -9.44 -0.06
C TYR A 93 -1.13 -10.54 -1.12
N ILE A 94 -0.31 -11.56 -0.81
CA ILE A 94 -0.14 -12.75 -1.66
C ILE A 94 -1.37 -13.67 -1.56
N ALA A 95 -1.78 -14.03 -0.34
CA ALA A 95 -2.85 -15.00 -0.12
C ALA A 95 -4.20 -14.59 -0.73
N ALA A 96 -4.48 -13.29 -0.83
CA ALA A 96 -5.67 -12.75 -1.49
C ALA A 96 -5.50 -12.57 -3.02
N GLY A 97 -4.38 -12.99 -3.61
CA GLY A 97 -4.10 -12.90 -5.04
C GLY A 97 -3.84 -11.47 -5.53
N HIS A 98 -3.55 -10.51 -4.63
CA HIS A 98 -3.21 -9.14 -5.03
C HIS A 98 -1.88 -9.12 -5.78
N TRP A 99 -0.86 -9.77 -5.21
CA TRP A 99 0.45 -9.86 -5.83
C TRP A 99 0.43 -10.54 -7.21
N GLU A 100 -0.33 -11.61 -7.39
CA GLU A 100 -0.44 -12.29 -8.67
C GLU A 100 -1.00 -11.36 -9.76
N ARG A 101 -1.99 -10.55 -9.42
CA ARG A 101 -2.57 -9.56 -10.35
C ARG A 101 -1.56 -8.47 -10.73
N ASP A 102 -0.81 -7.95 -9.76
CA ASP A 102 0.21 -6.94 -10.03
C ASP A 102 1.37 -7.53 -10.83
N LEU A 103 1.82 -8.74 -10.47
CA LEU A 103 2.90 -9.44 -11.15
C LEU A 103 2.57 -9.70 -12.64
N ALA A 104 1.30 -9.86 -12.99
CA ALA A 104 0.86 -9.99 -14.37
C ALA A 104 1.09 -8.71 -15.20
N LEU A 105 1.14 -7.53 -14.56
CA LEU A 105 1.38 -6.23 -15.20
C LEU A 105 2.87 -5.91 -15.32
N ILE A 106 3.70 -6.43 -14.42
CA ILE A 106 5.13 -6.12 -14.31
C ILE A 106 5.91 -6.71 -15.49
N ARG A 107 6.80 -5.90 -16.05
CA ARG A 107 7.64 -6.23 -17.22
C ARG A 107 9.11 -5.94 -16.94
N ALA A 108 9.96 -6.46 -17.80
CA ALA A 108 11.40 -6.16 -17.77
C ALA A 108 11.65 -4.64 -17.89
N GLY A 109 12.51 -4.13 -17.04
CA GLY A 109 12.83 -2.69 -16.94
C GLY A 109 11.93 -1.89 -16.00
N ASP A 110 10.87 -2.48 -15.46
CA ASP A 110 10.03 -1.85 -14.41
C ASP A 110 10.74 -1.88 -13.04
N PHE A 111 10.17 -1.14 -12.09
CA PHE A 111 10.60 -1.08 -10.71
C PHE A 111 9.44 -1.50 -9.79
N VAL A 112 9.74 -2.25 -8.73
CA VAL A 112 8.75 -2.61 -7.70
C VAL A 112 9.29 -2.15 -6.35
N MET A 113 8.65 -1.14 -5.78
CA MET A 113 8.94 -0.64 -4.43
C MET A 113 7.91 -1.17 -3.46
N MET A 114 8.37 -1.81 -2.39
CA MET A 114 7.51 -2.50 -1.43
C MET A 114 7.72 -2.04 0.00
N GLN A 115 6.62 -1.87 0.75
CA GLN A 115 6.64 -1.61 2.19
C GLN A 115 5.51 -2.35 2.89
N PHE A 116 5.84 -3.25 3.80
CA PHE A 116 4.92 -3.98 4.68
C PHE A 116 5.43 -3.95 6.12
N GLY A 117 4.63 -4.45 7.07
CA GLY A 117 5.01 -4.61 8.46
C GLY A 117 3.93 -4.20 9.46
N HIS A 118 3.14 -3.16 9.17
CA HIS A 118 2.14 -2.64 10.11
C HIS A 118 1.05 -3.63 10.47
N ASN A 119 0.67 -4.53 9.53
CA ASN A 119 -0.37 -5.54 9.70
C ASN A 119 0.20 -6.94 9.92
N ASP A 120 1.52 -7.11 9.91
CA ASP A 120 2.16 -8.42 10.01
C ASP A 120 2.16 -9.01 11.43
N ASN A 121 1.87 -8.22 12.47
CA ASN A 121 1.61 -8.72 13.82
C ASN A 121 0.18 -9.26 14.03
N GLY A 122 -0.72 -9.06 13.07
CA GLY A 122 -2.12 -9.47 13.16
C GLY A 122 -2.38 -10.93 12.75
N PRO A 123 -3.63 -11.41 12.88
CA PRO A 123 -4.01 -12.78 12.50
C PRO A 123 -3.78 -13.11 11.02
N ALA A 124 -3.85 -12.10 10.14
CA ALA A 124 -3.57 -12.21 8.72
C ALA A 124 -2.08 -11.96 8.38
N GLY A 125 -1.23 -11.79 9.39
CA GLY A 125 0.18 -11.51 9.24
C GLY A 125 1.03 -12.75 9.00
N ALA A 126 2.31 -12.50 8.67
CA ALA A 126 3.36 -13.49 8.60
C ALA A 126 3.81 -13.96 9.99
N LEU A 127 4.65 -14.98 10.06
CA LEU A 127 5.42 -15.26 11.27
C LEU A 127 6.46 -14.18 11.47
N ARG A 128 6.76 -13.87 12.73
CA ARG A 128 7.83 -12.92 13.06
C ARG A 128 9.18 -13.54 12.74
N GLY A 129 10.06 -12.78 12.10
CA GLY A 129 11.41 -13.23 11.79
C GLY A 129 11.75 -13.18 10.31
N ASN A 130 12.95 -13.64 9.99
CA ASN A 130 13.53 -13.59 8.64
C ASN A 130 13.97 -14.97 8.11
N GLY A 131 13.71 -16.04 8.86
CA GLY A 131 14.07 -17.41 8.47
C GLY A 131 13.08 -18.04 7.49
N ASP A 132 13.19 -19.36 7.35
CA ASP A 132 12.33 -20.16 6.47
C ASP A 132 11.29 -20.99 7.26
N GLU A 133 11.06 -20.62 8.52
CA GLU A 133 10.09 -21.27 9.39
C GLU A 133 8.68 -21.20 8.80
N THR A 134 7.93 -22.24 9.02
CA THR A 134 6.52 -22.34 8.64
C THR A 134 5.66 -22.79 9.81
N GLU A 135 4.41 -22.33 9.82
CA GLU A 135 3.36 -22.76 10.74
C GLU A 135 2.09 -23.00 9.96
N GLU A 136 1.43 -24.13 10.18
CA GLU A 136 0.12 -24.35 9.60
C GLU A 136 -0.93 -23.52 10.34
N ARG A 137 -1.69 -22.71 9.58
CA ARG A 137 -2.81 -21.92 10.10
C ARG A 137 -4.07 -22.22 9.32
N THR A 138 -5.14 -22.48 10.06
CA THR A 138 -6.47 -22.67 9.47
C THR A 138 -7.20 -21.32 9.42
N GLY A 139 -7.53 -20.89 8.21
CA GLY A 139 -8.31 -19.68 7.98
C GLY A 139 -9.79 -19.83 8.32
N ARG A 140 -10.53 -18.71 8.30
CA ARG A 140 -11.98 -18.69 8.62
C ARG A 140 -12.84 -19.63 7.74
N GLY A 141 -12.36 -19.97 6.54
CA GLY A 141 -13.02 -20.91 5.63
C GLY A 141 -12.67 -22.38 5.84
N GLY A 142 -11.90 -22.73 6.88
CA GLY A 142 -11.46 -24.09 7.15
C GLY A 142 -10.30 -24.57 6.28
N GLN A 143 -9.79 -23.73 5.36
CA GLN A 143 -8.59 -24.06 4.57
C GLN A 143 -7.35 -23.87 5.43
N THR A 144 -6.47 -24.86 5.39
CA THR A 144 -5.16 -24.80 6.04
C THR A 144 -4.11 -24.33 5.06
N GLU A 145 -3.27 -23.39 5.46
CA GLU A 145 -2.15 -22.88 4.69
C GLU A 145 -0.86 -22.90 5.53
N ALA A 146 0.27 -23.10 4.87
CA ALA A 146 1.59 -22.91 5.49
C ALA A 146 1.91 -21.41 5.51
N VAL A 147 1.96 -20.84 6.72
CA VAL A 147 2.33 -19.43 6.93
C VAL A 147 3.84 -19.36 7.16
N HIS A 148 4.52 -18.55 6.38
CA HIS A 148 5.96 -18.32 6.44
C HIS A 148 6.32 -17.09 7.28
N SER A 149 7.63 -16.90 7.51
CA SER A 149 8.16 -15.69 8.13
C SER A 149 7.94 -14.45 7.26
N TYR A 150 7.97 -13.27 7.88
CA TYR A 150 7.94 -11.99 7.19
C TYR A 150 9.05 -11.89 6.12
N GLY A 151 10.29 -12.24 6.50
CA GLY A 151 11.42 -12.18 5.58
C GLY A 151 11.27 -13.13 4.40
N TRP A 152 10.66 -14.31 4.58
CA TRP A 152 10.36 -15.20 3.48
C TRP A 152 9.42 -14.55 2.44
N TYR A 153 8.36 -13.88 2.90
CA TYR A 153 7.45 -13.17 1.99
C TYR A 153 8.15 -12.03 1.25
N ILE A 154 8.99 -11.24 1.93
CA ILE A 154 9.76 -10.17 1.28
C ILE A 154 10.72 -10.76 0.23
N ARG A 155 11.44 -11.85 0.55
CA ARG A 155 12.30 -12.54 -0.43
C ARG A 155 11.52 -13.09 -1.62
N LYS A 156 10.28 -13.57 -1.39
CA LYS A 156 9.41 -14.01 -2.48
C LYS A 156 9.05 -12.87 -3.43
N TYR A 157 8.63 -11.70 -2.91
CA TYR A 157 8.38 -10.52 -3.74
C TYR A 157 9.62 -10.12 -4.56
N ILE A 158 10.80 -10.15 -3.93
CA ILE A 158 12.07 -9.84 -4.59
C ILE A 158 12.35 -10.84 -5.72
N ALA A 159 12.23 -12.14 -5.45
CA ALA A 159 12.49 -13.18 -6.43
C ALA A 159 11.54 -13.10 -7.62
N ASP A 160 10.25 -12.94 -7.37
CA ASP A 160 9.22 -12.85 -8.41
C ASP A 160 9.44 -11.58 -9.27
N THR A 161 9.78 -10.43 -8.65
CA THR A 161 10.12 -9.19 -9.34
C THR A 161 11.32 -9.38 -10.27
N LYS A 162 12.40 -9.98 -9.76
CA LYS A 162 13.60 -10.28 -10.57
C LYS A 162 13.33 -11.26 -11.71
N ALA A 163 12.47 -12.24 -11.49
CA ALA A 163 12.06 -13.20 -12.53
C ALA A 163 11.33 -12.52 -13.70
N LYS A 164 10.68 -11.36 -13.45
CA LYS A 164 10.09 -10.50 -14.49
C LYS A 164 11.12 -9.60 -15.20
N GLY A 165 12.38 -9.59 -14.76
CA GLY A 165 13.39 -8.64 -15.24
C GLY A 165 13.20 -7.22 -14.70
N ALA A 166 12.42 -7.07 -13.63
CA ALA A 166 12.18 -5.80 -12.96
C ALA A 166 13.12 -5.62 -11.75
N VAL A 167 13.24 -4.40 -11.24
CA VAL A 167 14.16 -4.03 -10.17
C VAL A 167 13.40 -3.93 -8.84
N PRO A 168 13.68 -4.81 -7.85
CA PRO A 168 13.06 -4.73 -6.54
C PRO A 168 13.73 -3.70 -5.64
N ILE A 169 12.90 -2.92 -4.92
CA ILE A 169 13.29 -1.92 -3.92
C ILE A 169 12.46 -2.19 -2.66
N VAL A 170 13.12 -2.49 -1.56
CA VAL A 170 12.48 -2.75 -0.26
C VAL A 170 12.62 -1.52 0.62
N CYS A 171 11.52 -1.09 1.22
CA CYS A 171 11.52 -0.05 2.24
C CYS A 171 11.20 -0.69 3.60
N SER A 172 11.92 -0.28 4.66
CA SER A 172 11.43 -0.52 6.02
C SER A 172 10.14 0.26 6.25
N LEU A 173 9.25 -0.24 7.16
CA LEU A 173 7.97 0.41 7.43
C LEU A 173 8.16 1.81 8.03
N ILE A 174 7.24 2.75 7.76
CA ILE A 174 7.27 4.07 8.40
C ILE A 174 7.12 3.95 9.92
N PRO A 175 7.67 4.86 10.75
CA PRO A 175 7.41 4.87 12.18
C PRO A 175 5.97 5.29 12.48
N ARG A 176 5.44 4.81 13.61
CA ARG A 176 4.21 5.31 14.20
C ARG A 176 4.49 6.57 15.02
N ASN A 177 3.45 7.29 15.39
CA ASN A 177 3.54 8.42 16.33
C ASN A 177 3.60 7.92 17.78
N ASP A 178 4.55 7.03 18.06
CA ASP A 178 4.81 6.46 19.38
C ASP A 178 6.17 6.96 19.88
N TRP A 179 6.21 7.55 21.07
CA TRP A 179 7.38 8.24 21.59
C TRP A 179 7.81 7.71 22.97
N THR A 180 9.13 7.66 23.17
CA THR A 180 9.73 7.39 24.47
C THR A 180 10.92 8.34 24.65
N ASP A 181 10.99 9.06 25.74
CA ASP A 181 12.07 9.98 26.09
C ASP A 181 12.41 11.00 24.98
N GLY A 182 11.37 11.53 24.33
CA GLY A 182 11.51 12.53 23.26
C GLY A 182 12.00 11.97 21.93
N LYS A 183 12.01 10.64 21.76
CA LYS A 183 12.37 9.94 20.53
C LYS A 183 11.21 9.10 20.01
N VAL A 184 11.02 9.11 18.70
CA VAL A 184 10.02 8.24 18.07
C VAL A 184 10.52 6.79 18.03
N HIS A 185 9.61 5.85 18.22
CA HIS A 185 9.93 4.43 18.23
C HIS A 185 10.41 3.95 16.86
N ARG A 186 11.53 3.21 16.82
CA ARG A 186 12.11 2.66 15.60
C ARG A 186 11.89 1.15 15.50
N ALA A 187 11.84 0.62 14.29
CA ALA A 187 11.66 -0.81 14.03
C ALA A 187 12.99 -1.56 13.76
N THR A 188 14.06 -1.15 14.46
CA THR A 188 15.43 -1.65 14.24
C THR A 188 15.70 -3.07 14.74
N ASP A 189 14.78 -3.63 15.54
CA ASP A 189 14.86 -4.98 16.12
C ASP A 189 13.70 -5.88 15.66
N SER A 190 12.98 -5.48 14.63
CA SER A 190 11.76 -6.14 14.18
C SER A 190 11.59 -6.06 12.65
N PHE A 191 10.41 -5.70 12.16
CA PHE A 191 10.08 -5.68 10.72
C PHE A 191 11.02 -4.79 9.88
N GLY A 192 11.59 -3.72 10.43
CA GLY A 192 12.57 -2.89 9.75
C GLY A 192 13.87 -3.65 9.50
N ALA A 193 14.43 -4.29 10.54
CA ALA A 193 15.64 -5.10 10.43
C ALA A 193 15.43 -6.33 9.53
N TRP A 194 14.27 -6.97 9.63
CA TRP A 194 13.96 -8.13 8.79
C TRP A 194 13.75 -7.74 7.31
N ALA A 195 13.24 -6.54 7.03
CA ALA A 195 13.15 -6.01 5.67
C ALA A 195 14.53 -5.77 5.07
N GLU A 196 15.46 -5.17 5.84
CA GLU A 196 16.83 -4.96 5.43
C GLU A 196 17.56 -6.28 5.13
N GLU A 197 17.48 -7.23 6.05
CA GLU A 197 18.12 -8.53 5.88
C GLU A 197 17.54 -9.30 4.68
N ALA A 198 16.20 -9.29 4.49
CA ALA A 198 15.56 -9.91 3.35
C ALA A 198 15.97 -9.26 2.02
N ALA A 199 16.10 -7.92 1.99
CA ALA A 199 16.58 -7.18 0.83
C ALA A 199 18.02 -7.59 0.47
N LYS A 200 18.90 -7.65 1.47
CA LYS A 200 20.29 -8.09 1.32
C LYS A 200 20.38 -9.52 0.79
N GLN A 201 19.64 -10.47 1.39
CA GLN A 201 19.61 -11.86 0.98
C GLN A 201 19.06 -12.03 -0.45
N GLY A 202 18.01 -11.29 -0.80
CA GLY A 202 17.39 -11.32 -2.13
C GLY A 202 18.16 -10.51 -3.18
N GLY A 203 19.15 -9.70 -2.78
CA GLY A 203 19.88 -8.81 -3.68
C GLY A 203 18.98 -7.72 -4.27
N ALA A 204 18.16 -7.08 -3.43
CA ALA A 204 17.33 -5.92 -3.74
C ALA A 204 17.97 -4.65 -3.22
N PHE A 205 17.56 -3.50 -3.78
CA PHE A 205 17.86 -2.21 -3.14
C PHE A 205 17.07 -2.08 -1.84
N PHE A 206 17.66 -1.42 -0.85
CA PHE A 206 17.02 -1.17 0.44
C PHE A 206 17.01 0.32 0.79
N ILE A 207 15.87 0.80 1.29
CA ILE A 207 15.71 2.14 1.85
C ILE A 207 15.32 1.98 3.32
N ASP A 208 16.17 2.42 4.22
CA ASP A 208 15.85 2.49 5.65
C ASP A 208 14.89 3.67 5.92
N LEU A 209 13.68 3.52 5.41
CA LEU A 209 12.65 4.54 5.48
C LEU A 209 12.22 4.83 6.93
N ASN A 210 12.24 3.80 7.79
CA ASN A 210 11.93 3.95 9.21
C ASN A 210 12.85 4.96 9.87
N ASN A 211 14.17 4.81 9.72
CA ASN A 211 15.13 5.72 10.33
C ASN A 211 15.13 7.09 9.64
N LEU A 212 15.01 7.17 8.32
CA LEU A 212 14.93 8.46 7.61
C LEU A 212 13.78 9.32 8.14
N ILE A 213 12.58 8.74 8.30
CA ILE A 213 11.41 9.45 8.81
C ILE A 213 11.57 9.71 10.32
N ALA A 214 12.02 8.73 11.09
CA ALA A 214 12.20 8.87 12.52
C ALA A 214 13.20 10.01 12.86
N ASP A 215 14.25 10.17 12.10
CA ASP A 215 15.21 11.28 12.25
C ASP A 215 14.56 12.65 11.96
N ARG A 216 13.63 12.71 11.00
CA ARG A 216 12.84 13.92 10.73
C ARG A 216 11.87 14.22 11.85
N TYR A 217 11.17 13.20 12.36
CA TYR A 217 10.25 13.33 13.48
C TYR A 217 10.97 13.77 14.76
N ASP A 218 12.10 13.14 15.08
CA ASP A 218 12.94 13.51 16.25
C ASP A 218 13.40 14.97 16.20
N LYS A 219 13.75 15.48 14.99
CA LYS A 219 14.18 16.88 14.82
C LYS A 219 13.02 17.86 14.96
N LEU A 220 11.81 17.48 14.52
CA LEU A 220 10.62 18.31 14.66
C LEU A 220 10.09 18.31 16.09
N GLY A 221 10.24 17.19 16.80
CA GLY A 221 9.69 16.97 18.14
C GLY A 221 8.22 16.51 18.12
N GLN A 222 7.82 15.85 19.20
CA GLN A 222 6.53 15.18 19.33
C GLN A 222 5.32 16.10 19.06
N GLU A 223 5.33 17.31 19.58
CA GLU A 223 4.22 18.25 19.42
C GLU A 223 4.04 18.72 17.96
N ALA A 224 5.12 18.90 17.23
CA ALA A 224 5.07 19.29 15.82
C ALA A 224 4.66 18.11 14.90
N VAL A 225 4.96 16.87 15.29
CA VAL A 225 4.59 15.66 14.54
C VAL A 225 3.16 15.22 14.80
N LYS A 226 2.61 15.49 16.00
CA LYS A 226 1.26 15.08 16.38
C LYS A 226 0.16 15.44 15.35
N PRO A 227 0.13 16.62 14.72
CA PRO A 227 -0.85 16.94 13.68
C PRO A 227 -0.74 16.10 12.41
N PHE A 228 0.39 15.44 12.14
CA PHE A 228 0.54 14.55 11.01
C PHE A 228 -0.32 13.30 11.11
N PHE A 229 -0.81 12.97 12.31
CA PHE A 229 -1.61 11.79 12.64
C PHE A 229 -2.99 12.23 13.17
N PRO A 230 -3.92 12.62 12.27
CA PRO A 230 -5.15 13.29 12.69
C PRO A 230 -6.17 12.39 13.39
N LYS A 231 -6.05 11.07 13.30
CA LYS A 231 -7.03 10.14 13.89
C LYS A 231 -6.43 9.20 14.93
N GLU A 232 -5.26 8.64 14.66
CA GLU A 232 -4.60 7.67 15.53
C GLU A 232 -3.09 7.62 15.17
N HIS A 233 -2.30 6.80 15.82
CA HIS A 233 -0.85 6.85 15.80
C HIS A 233 -0.16 6.25 14.55
N THR A 234 -0.90 5.65 13.61
CA THR A 234 -0.31 4.92 12.47
C THR A 234 -0.49 5.64 11.14
N HIS A 235 -1.72 6.13 10.88
CA HIS A 235 -2.07 6.68 9.58
C HIS A 235 -1.91 8.20 9.53
N THR A 236 -1.22 8.67 8.51
CA THR A 236 -0.91 10.09 8.34
C THR A 236 -2.00 10.85 7.60
N GLY A 237 -2.15 12.14 7.93
CA GLY A 237 -2.79 13.13 7.06
C GLY A 237 -1.88 13.51 5.89
N TRP A 238 -2.28 14.51 5.09
CA TRP A 238 -1.52 14.91 3.90
C TRP A 238 -0.09 15.36 4.22
N GLU A 239 0.08 16.22 5.22
CA GLU A 239 1.38 16.77 5.61
C GLU A 239 2.36 15.67 6.06
N GLY A 240 1.87 14.70 6.83
CA GLY A 240 2.66 13.54 7.23
C GLY A 240 3.00 12.63 6.05
N ALA A 241 2.03 12.35 5.16
CA ALA A 241 2.28 11.58 3.95
C ALA A 241 3.28 12.27 3.01
N LEU A 242 3.21 13.60 2.90
CA LEU A 242 4.14 14.41 2.11
C LEU A 242 5.57 14.34 2.68
N LEU A 243 5.74 14.51 4.00
CA LEU A 243 7.04 14.36 4.64
C LEU A 243 7.60 12.95 4.43
N ASN A 244 6.78 11.91 4.58
CA ASN A 244 7.19 10.53 4.37
C ASN A 244 7.61 10.29 2.92
N ALA A 245 6.89 10.84 1.93
CA ALA A 245 7.29 10.78 0.52
C ALA A 245 8.62 11.50 0.24
N GLN A 246 8.88 12.64 0.89
CA GLN A 246 10.18 13.32 0.80
C GLN A 246 11.32 12.44 1.32
N CYS A 247 11.10 11.70 2.41
CA CYS A 247 12.07 10.73 2.91
C CYS A 247 12.28 9.55 1.93
N VAL A 248 11.21 9.08 1.25
CA VAL A 248 11.35 8.08 0.17
C VAL A 248 12.21 8.63 -0.97
N VAL A 249 11.98 9.87 -1.41
CA VAL A 249 12.78 10.54 -2.44
C VAL A 249 14.25 10.65 -2.00
N GLU A 250 14.52 11.03 -0.74
CA GLU A 250 15.86 11.09 -0.17
C GLU A 250 16.52 9.71 -0.20
N GLY A 251 15.80 8.67 0.22
CA GLY A 251 16.27 7.29 0.19
C GLY A 251 16.61 6.81 -1.22
N ILE A 252 15.76 7.05 -2.21
CA ILE A 252 16.03 6.70 -3.62
C ILE A 252 17.29 7.42 -4.12
N LYS A 253 17.43 8.73 -3.86
CA LYS A 253 18.59 9.54 -4.27
C LYS A 253 19.88 9.07 -3.62
N GLY A 254 19.81 8.48 -2.42
CA GLY A 254 20.94 7.85 -1.74
C GLY A 254 21.47 6.59 -2.44
N LEU A 255 20.65 5.91 -3.23
CA LEU A 255 20.97 4.69 -3.98
C LEU A 255 21.50 5.06 -5.37
N LYS A 256 22.77 5.44 -5.48
CA LYS A 256 23.37 6.01 -6.70
C LYS A 256 23.27 5.10 -7.92
N ASP A 257 23.33 3.78 -7.73
CA ASP A 257 23.29 2.79 -8.81
C ASP A 257 21.86 2.40 -9.21
N LEU A 258 20.86 2.96 -8.53
CA LEU A 258 19.46 2.71 -8.86
C LEU A 258 19.03 3.52 -10.09
N ALA A 259 18.74 2.83 -11.19
CA ALA A 259 18.33 3.45 -12.46
C ALA A 259 17.06 4.32 -12.36
N LEU A 260 16.25 4.12 -11.31
CA LEU A 260 15.07 4.96 -11.03
C LEU A 260 15.44 6.46 -10.87
N ASN A 261 16.69 6.76 -10.48
CA ASN A 261 17.19 8.11 -10.31
C ASN A 261 17.20 8.98 -11.58
N GLN A 262 17.08 8.39 -12.76
CA GLN A 262 17.04 9.15 -14.01
C GLN A 262 15.66 9.76 -14.35
N TYR A 263 14.60 9.44 -13.57
CA TYR A 263 13.21 9.78 -13.88
C TYR A 263 12.63 10.91 -13.01
N TRP A 264 13.46 11.69 -12.32
CA TRP A 264 12.97 12.80 -11.50
C TRP A 264 12.34 13.90 -12.33
N SER A 265 11.22 14.45 -11.83
CA SER A 265 10.65 15.71 -12.34
C SER A 265 11.61 16.87 -12.08
N ALA A 266 11.76 17.74 -13.07
CA ALA A 266 12.52 18.99 -12.91
C ALA A 266 11.79 19.98 -11.98
N HIS A 267 10.46 19.88 -11.91
CA HIS A 267 9.58 20.77 -11.14
C HIS A 267 8.53 19.97 -10.38
N PRO A 268 8.93 19.24 -9.31
CA PRO A 268 7.98 18.47 -8.52
C PRO A 268 6.97 19.39 -7.83
N ASP A 269 5.69 19.06 -7.96
CA ASP A 269 4.60 19.84 -7.37
C ASP A 269 3.60 18.90 -6.65
N PRO A 270 3.94 18.41 -5.44
CA PRO A 270 3.12 17.49 -4.68
C PRO A 270 1.96 18.22 -3.97
N ARG A 271 1.01 18.75 -4.74
CA ARG A 271 -0.19 19.38 -4.21
C ARG A 271 -1.19 18.33 -3.71
N LYS A 272 -1.86 18.65 -2.58
CA LYS A 272 -2.97 17.86 -2.09
C LYS A 272 -4.08 17.85 -3.14
N PRO A 273 -4.54 16.68 -3.59
CA PRO A 273 -5.67 16.60 -4.51
C PRO A 273 -6.92 17.24 -3.91
N GLU A 274 -7.70 17.91 -4.74
CA GLU A 274 -9.04 18.33 -4.33
C GLU A 274 -9.93 17.10 -4.09
N PRO A 275 -10.76 17.11 -3.05
CA PRO A 275 -11.72 16.02 -2.85
C PRO A 275 -12.66 15.94 -4.06
N PRO A 276 -13.07 14.74 -4.49
CA PRO A 276 -14.03 14.60 -5.56
C PRO A 276 -15.32 15.34 -5.19
N PRO A 277 -16.02 15.94 -6.16
CA PRO A 277 -17.27 16.63 -5.88
C PRO A 277 -18.24 15.66 -5.21
N VAL A 278 -18.88 16.12 -4.14
CA VAL A 278 -19.92 15.37 -3.44
C VAL A 278 -21.07 15.18 -4.43
N ARG A 279 -21.32 13.94 -4.83
CA ARG A 279 -22.44 13.57 -5.70
C ARG A 279 -23.68 13.27 -4.88
#